data_31a5eaecc4ae58931ad7256314783689
#
_entry.id   31a5eaecc4ae58931ad7256314783689
#
_cell.length_a   1.000
_cell.length_b   1.000
_cell.length_c   1.000
_cell.angle_alpha   90.00
_cell.angle_beta   90.00
_cell.angle_gamma   90.00
#
_symmetry.space_group_name_H-M   'P 1'
#
loop_
_entity.id
_entity.type
_entity.pdbx_description
1 polymer ?
#
loop_
_entity_poly.entity_id
_entity_poly.type
_entity_poly.pdbx_seq_one_letter_code
_entity_poly.pdbx_strand_id
1 'polypeptide(L)'
;LLFPANKKGRHVMHLMNVLRVIFYPIHWLIFPFKLHGKKKVGPGACIYVSNHYCLFDVFYPAHTTWEGIHFMAKDPILHAPVLGYVARRLGVIGAMRDGSDVRTIMDSMKVLKNGEKLSLFPEGTRNKTSDEEFLPFHGGAAMLAIKTRTPIIPIVICNRPKVFRMTHVVIGEPFEFTEYYGKKLSSEEYAQADEKLAGLLYDLRSQFRARRSEKRAKRK
;
A
#
# COMPACT_ATOMS: atom_id res chain seq x y z
N LEU A 1 -13.23 17.79 -11.68
CA LEU A 1 -14.36 16.93 -12.03
C LEU A 1 -14.34 15.73 -11.09
N LEU A 2 -15.22 15.74 -10.08
CA LEU A 2 -15.45 14.61 -9.16
C LEU A 2 -16.13 13.50 -9.96
N PHE A 3 -15.42 12.41 -10.21
CA PHE A 3 -16.05 11.20 -10.73
C PHE A 3 -17.02 10.67 -9.68
N PRO A 4 -18.30 10.45 -10.01
CA PRO A 4 -19.26 9.92 -9.07
C PRO A 4 -18.82 8.50 -8.69
N ALA A 5 -18.42 8.30 -7.44
CA ALA A 5 -18.13 6.97 -6.91
C ALA A 5 -19.35 6.06 -7.20
N ASN A 6 -19.12 4.95 -7.88
CA ASN A 6 -20.12 3.92 -8.13
C ASN A 6 -20.77 3.51 -6.78
N LYS A 7 -22.10 3.13 -6.79
CA LYS A 7 -22.82 2.71 -5.57
C LYS A 7 -22.02 1.71 -4.71
N LYS A 8 -21.27 0.80 -5.35
CA LYS A 8 -20.41 -0.19 -4.70
C LYS A 8 -19.22 0.48 -3.99
N GLY A 9 -18.56 1.45 -4.60
CA GLY A 9 -17.44 2.20 -4.00
C GLY A 9 -17.88 3.02 -2.79
N ARG A 10 -19.08 3.61 -2.82
CA ARG A 10 -19.65 4.32 -1.66
C ARG A 10 -19.88 3.38 -0.47
N HIS A 11 -20.34 2.15 -0.71
CA HIS A 11 -20.56 1.16 0.35
C HIS A 11 -19.25 0.72 1.03
N VAL A 12 -18.21 0.48 0.22
CA VAL A 12 -16.85 0.17 0.72
C VAL A 12 -16.32 1.33 1.57
N MET A 13 -16.48 2.55 1.09
CA MET A 13 -16.06 3.76 1.82
C MET A 13 -16.76 3.90 3.18
N HIS A 14 -18.09 3.74 3.24
CA HIS A 14 -18.83 3.83 4.50
C HIS A 14 -18.40 2.77 5.51
N LEU A 15 -18.31 1.50 5.10
CA LEU A 15 -17.87 0.41 5.96
C LEU A 15 -16.44 0.66 6.46
N MET A 16 -15.54 1.06 5.57
CA MET A 16 -14.15 1.37 5.94
C MET A 16 -14.07 2.53 6.94
N ASN A 17 -14.88 3.57 6.79
CA ASN A 17 -14.89 4.69 7.71
C ASN A 17 -15.44 4.32 9.10
N VAL A 18 -16.47 3.47 9.18
CA VAL A 18 -16.95 2.90 10.45
C VAL A 18 -15.84 2.09 11.12
N LEU A 19 -15.18 1.20 10.37
CA LEU A 19 -14.06 0.42 10.88
C LEU A 19 -12.89 1.31 11.33
N ARG A 20 -12.57 2.39 10.61
CA ARG A 20 -11.54 3.36 11.01
C ARG A 20 -11.85 3.99 12.37
N VAL A 21 -13.07 4.49 12.57
CA VAL A 21 -13.45 5.15 13.82
C VAL A 21 -13.32 4.19 15.00
N ILE A 22 -13.68 2.92 14.82
CA ILE A 22 -13.63 1.90 15.88
C ILE A 22 -12.21 1.39 16.10
N PHE A 23 -11.53 0.98 15.02
CA PHE A 23 -10.24 0.28 15.11
C PHE A 23 -9.03 1.21 15.18
N TYR A 24 -9.12 2.47 14.71
CA TYR A 24 -8.00 3.40 14.77
C TYR A 24 -7.48 3.63 16.19
N PRO A 25 -8.31 4.01 17.19
CA PRO A 25 -7.81 4.23 18.54
C PRO A 25 -7.26 2.92 19.15
N ILE A 26 -7.89 1.78 18.90
CA ILE A 26 -7.43 0.48 19.38
C ILE A 26 -6.08 0.11 18.75
N HIS A 27 -5.97 0.26 17.44
CA HIS A 27 -4.72 0.00 16.72
C HIS A 27 -3.60 0.92 17.22
N TRP A 28 -3.87 2.21 17.39
CA TRP A 28 -2.88 3.16 17.88
C TRP A 28 -2.47 2.88 19.33
N LEU A 29 -3.39 2.40 20.17
CA LEU A 29 -3.10 2.03 21.55
C LEU A 29 -2.17 0.80 21.63
N ILE A 30 -2.44 -0.21 20.81
CA ILE A 30 -1.68 -1.48 20.83
C ILE A 30 -0.38 -1.35 20.03
N PHE A 31 -0.44 -0.74 18.86
CA PHE A 31 0.69 -0.53 17.95
C PHE A 31 0.85 0.98 17.67
N PRO A 32 1.36 1.75 18.64
CA PRO A 32 1.52 3.19 18.44
C PRO A 32 2.41 3.47 17.23
N PHE A 33 1.98 4.44 16.41
CA PHE A 33 2.74 4.83 15.23
C PHE A 33 2.75 6.34 15.02
N LYS A 34 3.74 6.78 14.26
CA LYS A 34 3.88 8.18 13.83
C LYS A 34 4.08 8.23 12.32
N LEU A 35 3.16 8.94 11.65
CA LEU A 35 3.26 9.21 10.23
C LEU A 35 4.19 10.40 9.98
N HIS A 36 5.05 10.25 8.97
CA HIS A 36 6.00 11.25 8.49
C HIS A 36 5.77 11.48 6.98
N GLY A 37 6.17 12.65 6.48
CA GLY A 37 6.01 13.00 5.07
C GLY A 37 4.58 13.44 4.72
N LYS A 38 4.08 13.04 3.55
CA LYS A 38 2.77 13.45 3.02
C LYS A 38 1.63 12.71 3.70
N LYS A 39 1.14 13.26 4.80
CA LYS A 39 0.14 12.60 5.66
C LYS A 39 -1.26 12.50 5.07
N LYS A 40 -1.58 13.30 4.05
CA LYS A 40 -2.89 13.28 3.38
C LYS A 40 -2.69 13.10 1.88
N VAL A 41 -3.40 12.12 1.33
CA VAL A 41 -3.44 11.86 -0.11
C VAL A 41 -4.78 12.36 -0.64
N GLY A 42 -4.71 13.15 -1.70
CA GLY A 42 -5.89 13.76 -2.33
C GLY A 42 -6.84 12.75 -2.94
N PRO A 43 -7.97 13.23 -3.49
CA PRO A 43 -8.95 12.39 -4.15
C PRO A 43 -8.39 11.80 -5.46
N GLY A 44 -9.01 10.70 -5.89
CA GLY A 44 -8.70 10.02 -7.15
C GLY A 44 -7.86 8.76 -6.99
N ALA A 45 -7.61 8.11 -8.13
CA ALA A 45 -6.86 6.84 -8.15
C ALA A 45 -5.42 7.03 -7.70
N CYS A 46 -4.96 6.11 -6.87
CA CYS A 46 -3.54 5.92 -6.58
C CYS A 46 -3.27 4.49 -6.14
N ILE A 47 -2.02 4.07 -6.24
CA ILE A 47 -1.55 2.78 -5.75
C ILE A 47 -0.66 3.02 -4.54
N TYR A 48 -1.11 2.60 -3.36
CA TYR A 48 -0.25 2.55 -2.18
C TYR A 48 0.66 1.33 -2.27
N VAL A 49 1.95 1.55 -2.20
CA VAL A 49 2.96 0.48 -2.20
C VAL A 49 3.75 0.56 -0.91
N SER A 50 3.78 -0.53 -0.15
CA SER A 50 4.47 -0.58 1.14
C SER A 50 5.18 -1.91 1.34
N ASN A 51 6.27 -1.90 2.14
CA ASN A 51 6.82 -3.11 2.72
C ASN A 51 5.86 -3.71 3.76
N HIS A 52 6.03 -5.00 4.08
CA HIS A 52 5.04 -5.76 4.87
C HIS A 52 5.67 -6.55 6.02
N TYR A 53 5.30 -6.25 7.24
CA TYR A 53 5.74 -6.95 8.46
C TYR A 53 4.64 -7.73 9.15
N CYS A 54 3.43 -7.17 9.26
CA CYS A 54 2.34 -7.78 10.02
C CYS A 54 0.96 -7.47 9.41
N LEU A 55 -0.07 -8.16 9.90
CA LEU A 55 -1.45 -7.97 9.42
C LEU A 55 -1.95 -6.52 9.55
N PHE A 56 -1.47 -5.80 10.56
CA PHE A 56 -1.90 -4.43 10.85
C PHE A 56 -1.32 -3.37 9.92
N ASP A 57 -0.37 -3.72 9.06
CA ASP A 57 0.24 -2.78 8.10
C ASP A 57 -0.79 -2.20 7.12
N VAL A 58 -1.89 -2.91 6.86
CA VAL A 58 -3.02 -2.46 6.03
C VAL A 58 -3.67 -1.18 6.57
N PHE A 59 -3.52 -0.88 7.84
CA PHE A 59 -4.10 0.32 8.42
C PHE A 59 -3.32 1.60 8.08
N TYR A 60 -2.00 1.54 7.81
CA TYR A 60 -1.22 2.75 7.55
C TYR A 60 -1.68 3.53 6.32
N PRO A 61 -1.92 2.94 5.14
CA PRO A 61 -2.55 3.64 4.02
C PRO A 61 -3.91 4.24 4.38
N ALA A 62 -4.70 3.52 5.17
CA ALA A 62 -6.03 3.94 5.57
C ALA A 62 -6.06 5.23 6.44
N HIS A 63 -4.92 5.61 7.03
CA HIS A 63 -4.81 6.86 7.79
C HIS A 63 -4.46 8.08 6.93
N THR A 64 -4.20 7.89 5.64
CA THR A 64 -3.83 8.98 4.72
C THR A 64 -5.01 9.53 3.93
N THR A 65 -6.12 8.84 3.88
CA THR A 65 -7.32 9.22 3.11
C THR A 65 -8.60 8.76 3.79
N TRP A 66 -9.69 9.47 3.54
CA TRP A 66 -11.05 9.05 3.94
C TRP A 66 -11.77 8.27 2.83
N GLU A 67 -11.19 8.17 1.65
CA GLU A 67 -11.74 7.36 0.57
C GLU A 67 -11.55 5.87 0.81
N GLY A 68 -12.34 5.05 0.11
CA GLY A 68 -12.19 3.61 0.12
C GLY A 68 -10.86 3.19 -0.49
N ILE A 69 -10.24 2.19 0.11
CA ILE A 69 -9.02 1.57 -0.42
C ILE A 69 -9.31 0.08 -0.62
N HIS A 70 -9.05 -0.41 -1.81
CA HIS A 70 -9.06 -1.83 -2.09
C HIS A 70 -7.69 -2.42 -1.73
N PHE A 71 -7.68 -3.52 -1.01
CA PHE A 71 -6.45 -4.22 -0.66
C PHE A 71 -6.30 -5.47 -1.52
N MET A 72 -5.07 -5.80 -1.84
CA MET A 72 -4.75 -7.09 -2.44
C MET A 72 -4.34 -8.05 -1.32
N ALA A 73 -4.96 -9.21 -1.26
CA ALA A 73 -4.64 -10.23 -0.26
C ALA A 73 -4.64 -11.63 -0.89
N LYS A 74 -3.94 -12.57 -0.25
CA LYS A 74 -3.94 -13.97 -0.71
C LYS A 74 -5.35 -14.55 -0.70
N ASP A 75 -5.75 -15.24 -1.75
CA ASP A 75 -7.09 -15.80 -1.94
C ASP A 75 -7.64 -16.57 -0.72
N PRO A 76 -6.88 -17.42 -0.01
CA PRO A 76 -7.38 -18.11 1.18
C PRO A 76 -7.94 -17.19 2.27
N ILE A 77 -7.51 -15.93 2.34
CA ILE A 77 -8.04 -14.96 3.31
C ILE A 77 -9.51 -14.65 3.04
N LEU A 78 -9.91 -14.63 1.76
CA LEU A 78 -11.29 -14.37 1.35
C LEU A 78 -12.26 -15.50 1.71
N HIS A 79 -11.72 -16.69 1.98
CA HIS A 79 -12.50 -17.87 2.36
C HIS A 79 -12.59 -18.09 3.88
N ALA A 80 -11.85 -17.31 4.68
CA ALA A 80 -11.96 -17.38 6.14
C ALA A 80 -13.35 -16.92 6.62
N PRO A 81 -14.00 -17.59 7.60
CA PRO A 81 -15.41 -17.38 7.92
C PRO A 81 -15.77 -15.92 8.22
N VAL A 82 -15.13 -15.29 9.19
CA VAL A 82 -15.40 -13.91 9.59
C VAL A 82 -14.54 -12.91 8.78
N LEU A 83 -13.24 -13.15 8.72
CA LEU A 83 -12.29 -12.26 8.04
C LEU A 83 -12.60 -12.18 6.55
N GLY A 84 -12.93 -13.30 5.90
CA GLY A 84 -13.29 -13.32 4.49
C GLY A 84 -14.60 -12.58 4.19
N TYR A 85 -15.58 -12.67 5.08
CA TYR A 85 -16.81 -11.87 4.94
C TYR A 85 -16.51 -10.37 4.95
N VAL A 86 -15.73 -9.91 5.92
CA VAL A 86 -15.33 -8.50 6.03
C VAL A 86 -14.48 -8.09 4.83
N ALA A 87 -13.49 -8.91 4.45
CA ALA A 87 -12.61 -8.64 3.32
C ALA A 87 -13.39 -8.48 2.00
N ARG A 88 -14.33 -9.37 1.72
CA ARG A 88 -15.20 -9.26 0.53
C ARG A 88 -16.07 -8.00 0.56
N ARG A 89 -16.58 -7.60 1.73
CA ARG A 89 -17.35 -6.36 1.89
C ARG A 89 -16.49 -5.10 1.70
N LEU A 90 -15.22 -5.16 2.07
CA LEU A 90 -14.23 -4.10 1.85
C LEU A 90 -13.68 -4.10 0.41
N GLY A 91 -14.13 -5.00 -0.46
CA GLY A 91 -13.66 -5.08 -1.84
C GLY A 91 -12.20 -5.51 -1.94
N VAL A 92 -11.73 -6.37 -1.03
CA VAL A 92 -10.39 -6.95 -1.11
C VAL A 92 -10.30 -7.83 -2.35
N ILE A 93 -9.25 -7.67 -3.13
CA ILE A 93 -8.95 -8.44 -4.33
C ILE A 93 -8.13 -9.65 -3.93
N GLY A 94 -8.62 -10.85 -4.25
CA GLY A 94 -7.88 -12.10 -4.02
C GLY A 94 -6.78 -12.27 -5.04
N ALA A 95 -5.57 -12.58 -4.58
CA ALA A 95 -4.43 -12.91 -5.42
C ALA A 95 -4.03 -14.37 -5.25
N MET A 96 -3.88 -15.11 -6.34
CA MET A 96 -3.34 -16.47 -6.34
C MET A 96 -1.84 -16.45 -6.02
N ARG A 97 -1.30 -17.59 -5.56
CA ARG A 97 0.08 -17.67 -5.07
C ARG A 97 1.15 -17.48 -6.15
N ASP A 98 0.82 -17.76 -7.39
CA ASP A 98 1.77 -17.74 -8.51
C ASP A 98 1.89 -16.37 -9.19
N GLY A 99 1.13 -15.35 -8.74
CA GLY A 99 1.18 -14.01 -9.31
C GLY A 99 0.70 -13.89 -10.77
N SER A 100 0.33 -15.01 -11.39
CA SER A 100 -0.08 -15.09 -12.80
C SER A 100 -1.58 -14.88 -13.01
N ASP A 101 -2.33 -14.59 -11.95
CA ASP A 101 -3.77 -14.47 -12.00
C ASP A 101 -4.21 -13.23 -12.79
N VAL A 102 -4.49 -13.43 -14.07
CA VAL A 102 -5.03 -12.41 -14.98
C VAL A 102 -6.25 -11.72 -14.38
N ARG A 103 -7.07 -12.44 -13.62
CA ARG A 103 -8.26 -11.91 -12.95
C ARG A 103 -7.89 -10.87 -11.91
N THR A 104 -6.92 -11.16 -11.05
CA THR A 104 -6.40 -10.20 -10.05
C THR A 104 -5.91 -8.92 -10.70
N ILE A 105 -5.16 -9.03 -11.80
CA ILE A 105 -4.67 -7.88 -12.57
C ILE A 105 -5.85 -7.09 -13.15
N MET A 106 -6.80 -7.76 -13.77
CA MET A 106 -7.97 -7.10 -14.37
C MET A 106 -8.84 -6.40 -13.34
N ASP A 107 -9.12 -7.04 -12.20
CA ASP A 107 -9.89 -6.45 -11.10
C ASP A 107 -9.16 -5.24 -10.51
N SER A 108 -7.83 -5.32 -10.33
CA SER A 108 -7.01 -4.19 -9.88
C SER A 108 -7.04 -3.03 -10.87
N MET A 109 -6.88 -3.30 -12.16
CA MET A 109 -6.98 -2.27 -13.20
C MET A 109 -8.37 -1.63 -13.24
N LYS A 110 -9.43 -2.39 -13.02
CA LYS A 110 -10.80 -1.88 -12.96
C LYS A 110 -10.99 -0.91 -11.79
N VAL A 111 -10.49 -1.24 -10.60
CA VAL A 111 -10.49 -0.35 -9.43
C VAL A 111 -9.81 0.97 -9.78
N LEU A 112 -8.60 0.93 -10.33
CA LEU A 112 -7.83 2.12 -10.66
C LEU A 112 -8.49 2.97 -11.76
N LYS A 113 -9.03 2.34 -12.81
CA LYS A 113 -9.77 3.03 -13.87
C LYS A 113 -11.08 3.67 -13.39
N ASN A 114 -11.67 3.16 -12.32
CA ASN A 114 -12.84 3.76 -11.68
C ASN A 114 -12.49 4.98 -10.79
N GLY A 115 -11.22 5.37 -10.71
CA GLY A 115 -10.77 6.46 -9.85
C GLY A 115 -10.60 6.07 -8.38
N GLU A 116 -10.61 4.77 -8.07
CA GLU A 116 -10.52 4.23 -6.71
C GLU A 116 -9.06 3.92 -6.34
N LYS A 117 -8.80 3.76 -5.04
CA LYS A 117 -7.45 3.52 -4.51
C LYS A 117 -7.19 2.03 -4.31
N LEU A 118 -5.97 1.62 -4.66
CA LEU A 118 -5.49 0.26 -4.45
C LEU A 118 -4.30 0.29 -3.46
N SER A 119 -4.22 -0.68 -2.56
CA SER A 119 -3.06 -0.88 -1.72
C SER A 119 -2.53 -2.30 -1.86
N LEU A 120 -1.24 -2.42 -2.06
CA LEU A 120 -0.58 -3.71 -2.20
C LEU A 120 0.80 -3.70 -1.53
N PHE A 121 1.25 -4.90 -1.19
CA PHE A 121 2.56 -5.18 -0.66
C PHE A 121 3.33 -5.97 -1.72
N PRO A 122 4.27 -5.35 -2.45
CA PRO A 122 4.93 -6.00 -3.59
C PRO A 122 5.80 -7.20 -3.20
N GLU A 123 6.14 -7.33 -1.93
CA GLU A 123 6.81 -8.49 -1.36
C GLU A 123 5.95 -9.78 -1.40
N GLY A 124 4.64 -9.67 -1.66
CA GLY A 124 3.69 -10.79 -1.71
C GLY A 124 3.57 -11.62 -0.43
N THR A 125 4.39 -11.33 0.57
CA THR A 125 4.37 -12.00 1.87
C THR A 125 4.91 -11.09 2.97
N ARG A 126 4.66 -11.45 4.23
CA ARG A 126 5.20 -10.71 5.38
C ARG A 126 6.68 -11.00 5.56
N ASN A 127 7.50 -9.96 5.61
CA ASN A 127 8.92 -10.08 5.91
C ASN A 127 9.10 -10.46 7.39
N LYS A 128 9.57 -11.66 7.65
CA LYS A 128 9.84 -12.17 9.01
C LYS A 128 11.32 -12.22 9.34
N THR A 129 12.18 -12.03 8.35
CA THR A 129 13.62 -12.30 8.43
C THR A 129 14.43 -11.06 8.77
N SER A 130 14.10 -9.91 8.17
CA SER A 130 14.90 -8.70 8.31
C SER A 130 14.03 -7.46 8.58
N ASP A 131 14.55 -6.53 9.38
CA ASP A 131 14.03 -5.17 9.51
C ASP A 131 14.81 -4.19 8.63
N GLU A 132 15.94 -4.63 8.04
CA GLU A 132 16.84 -3.80 7.25
C GLU A 132 16.63 -3.97 5.75
N GLU A 133 16.20 -5.14 5.30
CA GLU A 133 16.03 -5.45 3.90
C GLU A 133 14.55 -5.68 3.56
N PHE A 134 14.12 -5.22 2.39
CA PHE A 134 12.85 -5.62 1.82
C PHE A 134 13.01 -6.98 1.15
N LEU A 135 11.95 -7.77 1.14
CA LEU A 135 11.91 -8.96 0.30
C LEU A 135 11.86 -8.54 -1.18
N PRO A 136 12.27 -9.42 -2.10
CA PRO A 136 12.14 -9.16 -3.54
C PRO A 136 10.70 -8.76 -3.92
N PHE A 137 10.57 -7.79 -4.82
CA PHE A 137 9.28 -7.37 -5.33
C PHE A 137 8.83 -8.30 -6.46
N HIS A 138 7.58 -8.70 -6.41
CA HIS A 138 6.96 -9.59 -7.40
C HIS A 138 6.06 -8.79 -8.34
N GLY A 139 6.66 -8.13 -9.30
CA GLY A 139 6.16 -7.66 -10.60
C GLY A 139 4.74 -7.07 -10.79
N GLY A 140 3.98 -6.78 -9.78
CA GLY A 140 2.60 -6.33 -9.99
C GLY A 140 2.39 -4.82 -9.87
N ALA A 141 3.15 -4.16 -9.02
CA ALA A 141 2.93 -2.76 -8.66
C ALA A 141 3.29 -1.81 -9.80
N ALA A 142 4.49 -1.95 -10.34
CA ALA A 142 4.95 -1.13 -11.46
C ALA A 142 4.10 -1.38 -12.72
N MET A 143 3.78 -2.64 -13.02
CA MET A 143 2.93 -2.98 -14.15
C MET A 143 1.54 -2.33 -14.07
N LEU A 144 0.87 -2.40 -12.91
CA LEU A 144 -0.44 -1.77 -12.71
C LEU A 144 -0.34 -0.26 -12.87
N ALA A 145 0.65 0.40 -12.26
CA ALA A 145 0.88 1.83 -12.36
C ALA A 145 1.09 2.28 -13.81
N ILE A 146 1.93 1.58 -14.56
CA ILE A 146 2.24 1.88 -15.95
C ILE A 146 1.01 1.68 -16.85
N LYS A 147 0.33 0.53 -16.73
CA LYS A 147 -0.83 0.21 -17.59
C LYS A 147 -2.04 1.09 -17.32
N THR A 148 -2.21 1.58 -16.11
CA THR A 148 -3.35 2.45 -15.74
C THR A 148 -2.98 3.93 -15.68
N ARG A 149 -1.70 4.28 -15.85
CA ARG A 149 -1.17 5.65 -15.69
C ARG A 149 -1.56 6.24 -14.33
N THR A 150 -1.45 5.42 -13.30
CA THR A 150 -1.87 5.77 -11.95
C THR A 150 -0.64 6.04 -11.08
N PRO A 151 -0.60 7.16 -10.32
CA PRO A 151 0.52 7.46 -9.44
C PRO A 151 0.65 6.43 -8.31
N ILE A 152 1.89 6.13 -7.95
CA ILE A 152 2.23 5.34 -6.77
C ILE A 152 2.45 6.28 -5.59
N ILE A 153 1.88 5.94 -4.45
CA ILE A 153 2.19 6.56 -3.15
C ILE A 153 3.06 5.58 -2.37
N PRO A 154 4.37 5.81 -2.30
CA PRO A 154 5.26 4.92 -1.55
C PRO A 154 5.07 5.12 -0.05
N ILE A 155 4.93 4.03 0.68
CA ILE A 155 4.85 4.00 2.14
C ILE A 155 5.96 3.10 2.66
N VAL A 156 6.73 3.58 3.61
CA VAL A 156 7.77 2.78 4.26
C VAL A 156 7.52 2.66 5.75
N ILE A 157 7.36 1.43 6.20
CA ILE A 157 7.33 1.07 7.60
C ILE A 157 8.79 0.91 8.03
N CYS A 158 9.33 1.89 8.77
CA CYS A 158 10.76 2.01 9.04
C CYS A 158 11.30 1.05 10.10
N ASN A 159 10.41 0.49 10.91
CA ASN A 159 10.73 -0.52 11.92
C ASN A 159 9.53 -1.45 12.11
N ARG A 160 9.79 -2.72 12.38
CA ARG A 160 8.74 -3.72 12.61
C ARG A 160 7.79 -3.28 13.72
N PRO A 161 6.46 -3.28 13.47
CA PRO A 161 5.48 -2.98 14.51
C PRO A 161 5.60 -3.97 15.68
N LYS A 162 5.66 -3.44 16.89
CA LYS A 162 5.68 -4.21 18.14
C LYS A 162 4.67 -3.60 19.11
N VAL A 163 4.03 -4.46 19.90
CA VAL A 163 3.04 -4.04 20.91
C VAL A 163 3.66 -3.00 21.84
N PHE A 164 2.96 -1.89 22.02
CA PHE A 164 3.35 -0.73 22.85
C PHE A 164 4.70 -0.08 22.47
N ARG A 165 5.18 -0.31 21.24
CA ARG A 165 6.40 0.34 20.72
C ARG A 165 6.10 1.19 19.52
N MET A 166 6.63 2.42 19.52
CA MET A 166 6.44 3.39 18.45
C MET A 166 6.97 2.88 17.10
N THR A 167 6.08 2.74 16.15
CA THR A 167 6.40 2.48 14.74
C THR A 167 6.48 3.79 13.98
N HIS A 168 7.50 3.94 13.15
CA HIS A 168 7.64 5.09 12.26
C HIS A 168 7.27 4.68 10.84
N VAL A 169 6.34 5.41 10.27
CA VAL A 169 5.85 5.19 8.90
C VAL A 169 6.07 6.45 8.09
N VAL A 170 6.76 6.34 6.98
CA VAL A 170 7.03 7.47 6.07
C VAL A 170 6.18 7.32 4.83
N ILE A 171 5.49 8.38 4.46
CA ILE A 171 4.69 8.47 3.26
C ILE A 171 5.42 9.42 2.33
N GLY A 172 5.81 8.90 1.16
CA GLY A 172 6.52 9.68 0.15
C GLY A 172 5.58 10.50 -0.72
N GLU A 173 6.19 11.28 -1.62
CA GLU A 173 5.46 12.01 -2.66
C GLU A 173 4.96 11.03 -3.73
N PRO A 174 3.88 11.38 -4.45
CA PRO A 174 3.42 10.60 -5.59
C PRO A 174 4.53 10.43 -6.61
N PHE A 175 4.69 9.20 -7.09
CA PHE A 175 5.66 8.82 -8.10
C PHE A 175 4.95 8.23 -9.31
N GLU A 176 5.35 8.60 -10.52
CA GLU A 176 4.79 8.11 -11.77
C GLU A 176 5.88 7.55 -12.69
N PHE A 177 5.55 6.50 -13.42
CA PHE A 177 6.42 5.89 -14.42
C PHE A 177 6.18 6.50 -15.81
N THR A 178 6.23 7.83 -15.92
CA THR A 178 5.89 8.56 -17.15
C THR A 178 6.73 8.15 -18.37
N GLU A 179 7.95 7.72 -18.15
CA GLU A 179 8.89 7.24 -19.19
C GLU A 179 8.43 5.94 -19.88
N TYR A 180 7.55 5.19 -19.25
CA TYR A 180 7.00 3.93 -19.77
C TYR A 180 5.59 4.06 -20.36
N TYR A 181 4.94 5.21 -20.21
CA TYR A 181 3.54 5.36 -20.65
C TYR A 181 3.42 5.21 -22.17
N GLY A 182 2.44 4.39 -22.60
CA GLY A 182 2.16 4.13 -23.99
C GLY A 182 3.15 3.17 -24.69
N LYS A 183 4.15 2.66 -23.97
CA LYS A 183 5.10 1.69 -24.50
C LYS A 183 4.63 0.25 -24.26
N LYS A 184 5.01 -0.65 -25.16
CA LYS A 184 4.86 -2.09 -24.97
C LYS A 184 6.15 -2.60 -24.32
N LEU A 185 6.07 -2.94 -23.04
CA LEU A 185 7.24 -3.34 -22.26
C LEU A 185 7.43 -4.86 -22.28
N SER A 186 8.69 -5.28 -22.25
CA SER A 186 9.11 -6.65 -22.00
C SER A 186 9.03 -7.02 -20.51
N SER A 187 9.19 -8.28 -20.19
CA SER A 187 9.23 -8.75 -18.80
C SER A 187 10.42 -8.15 -18.03
N GLU A 188 11.57 -7.99 -18.72
CA GLU A 188 12.78 -7.40 -18.17
C GLU A 188 12.59 -5.91 -17.85
N GLU A 189 11.88 -5.17 -18.70
CA GLU A 189 11.58 -3.75 -18.45
C GLU A 189 10.61 -3.57 -17.27
N TYR A 190 9.65 -4.49 -17.08
CA TYR A 190 8.81 -4.49 -15.88
C TYR A 190 9.64 -4.82 -14.63
N ALA A 191 10.58 -5.76 -14.70
CA ALA A 191 11.48 -6.06 -13.58
C ALA A 191 12.34 -4.85 -13.21
N GLN A 192 12.90 -4.12 -14.19
CA GLN A 192 13.64 -2.87 -13.95
C GLN A 192 12.76 -1.79 -13.31
N ALA A 193 11.48 -1.69 -13.70
CA ALA A 193 10.55 -0.77 -13.08
C ALA A 193 10.27 -1.13 -11.60
N ASP A 194 10.18 -2.42 -11.27
CA ASP A 194 10.03 -2.87 -9.88
C ASP A 194 11.31 -2.65 -9.06
N GLU A 195 12.50 -2.84 -9.63
CA GLU A 195 13.77 -2.47 -8.98
C GLU A 195 13.84 -0.97 -8.69
N LYS A 196 13.43 -0.13 -9.65
CA LYS A 196 13.33 1.32 -9.45
C LYS A 196 12.38 1.68 -8.32
N LEU A 197 11.23 0.99 -8.23
CA LEU A 197 10.27 1.16 -7.15
C LEU A 197 10.84 0.72 -5.80
N ALA A 198 11.56 -0.41 -5.74
CA ALA A 198 12.24 -0.86 -4.54
C ALA A 198 13.31 0.15 -4.09
N GLY A 199 14.12 0.66 -5.02
CA GLY A 199 15.09 1.73 -4.78
C GLY A 199 14.46 2.96 -4.15
N LEU A 200 13.31 3.41 -4.68
CA LEU A 200 12.56 4.54 -4.14
C LEU A 200 12.16 4.34 -2.66
N LEU A 201 11.71 3.12 -2.30
CA LEU A 201 11.38 2.81 -0.90
C LEU A 201 12.62 2.77 0.00
N TYR A 202 13.74 2.23 -0.50
CA TYR A 202 15.02 2.25 0.21
C TYR A 202 15.51 3.67 0.48
N ASP A 203 15.46 4.53 -0.51
CA ASP A 203 15.87 5.93 -0.40
C ASP A 203 15.01 6.68 0.61
N LEU A 204 13.70 6.49 0.55
CA LEU A 204 12.75 7.10 1.49
C LEU A 204 13.05 6.69 2.95
N ARG A 205 13.37 5.42 3.18
CA ARG A 205 13.77 4.90 4.51
C ARG A 205 15.10 5.48 4.95
N SER A 206 16.09 5.48 4.08
CA SER A 206 17.44 5.95 4.36
C SER A 206 17.46 7.44 4.72
N GLN A 207 16.76 8.27 3.95
CA GLN A 207 16.60 9.69 4.22
C GLN A 207 15.92 9.95 5.58
N PHE A 208 14.88 9.17 5.89
CA PHE A 208 14.22 9.30 7.19
C PHE A 208 15.18 8.95 8.35
N ARG A 209 15.92 7.86 8.22
CA ARG A 209 16.89 7.42 9.25
C ARG A 209 18.01 8.45 9.46
N ALA A 210 18.56 9.00 8.38
CA ALA A 210 19.57 10.04 8.42
C ALA A 210 19.06 11.29 9.17
N ARG A 211 17.91 11.83 8.75
CA ARG A 211 17.30 13.00 9.43
C ARG A 211 17.01 12.76 10.91
N ARG A 212 16.67 11.52 11.27
CA ARG A 212 16.40 11.17 12.67
C ARG A 212 17.67 11.07 13.50
N SER A 213 18.76 10.54 12.95
CA SER A 213 20.07 10.48 13.62
C SER A 213 20.64 11.87 13.87
N GLU A 214 20.57 12.77 12.88
CA GLU A 214 20.98 14.17 13.02
C GLU A 214 20.21 14.92 14.11
N LYS A 215 18.86 14.72 14.16
CA LYS A 215 18.04 15.34 15.22
C LYS A 215 18.37 14.80 16.62
N ARG A 216 18.79 13.55 16.73
CA ARG A 216 19.25 12.97 18.01
C ARG A 216 20.62 13.52 18.42
N ALA A 217 21.55 13.66 17.48
CA ALA A 217 22.86 14.24 17.72
C ALA A 217 22.78 15.69 18.21
N LYS A 218 21.87 16.50 17.62
CA LYS A 218 21.65 17.91 18.04
C LYS A 218 20.96 18.10 19.40
N ARG A 219 20.44 17.03 20.02
CA ARG A 219 19.75 17.06 21.33
C ARG A 219 20.60 16.56 22.48
N LYS A 220 21.77 16.05 22.18
CA LYS A 220 22.84 15.71 23.13
C LYS A 220 23.83 16.85 23.27
#